data_a6adf92d3610c3b1e596e18db589e694
#
_entry.id   a6adf92d3610c3b1e596e18db589e694
#
_cell.length_a   1.000
_cell.length_b   1.000
_cell.length_c   1.000
_cell.angle_alpha   90.00
_cell.angle_beta   90.00
_cell.angle_gamma   90.00
#
_symmetry.space_group_name_H-M   'P 1'
#
loop_
_entity.id
_entity.type
_entity.pdbx_description
1 polymer ?
#
loop_
_entity_poly.entity_id
_entity_poly.type
_entity_poly.pdbx_seq_one_letter_code
_entity_poly.pdbx_strand_id
1 'polypeptide(L)'
;MIIDWLTFAPALCLLLLPIGLFHGNKIRFRAISSDWDGHWSPIFTLGLHWIDLGRAALGGWLLIQALTHAPGVAGFMRYSVLGTEGAVMVIAVGLQTFICKEEDSAHAPFAFVTGLVLGVYPPIVAGFSIVLAIALAAGSRVPVAYFPALGLLLAGIGFGFEGKKALILLGLGTCALVVPWLFTIMFPRELVFSYRARQRSLDAENALPPRR
;
A
#
# COMPACT_ATOMS: atom_id res chain seq x y z
N MET A 1 -26.76 6.54 -4.36
CA MET A 1 -25.37 6.68 -4.78
C MET A 1 -25.35 7.29 -6.17
N ILE A 2 -24.64 8.37 -6.36
CA ILE A 2 -24.41 8.99 -7.67
C ILE A 2 -22.94 8.73 -8.01
N ILE A 3 -22.69 8.21 -9.21
CA ILE A 3 -21.34 7.92 -9.68
C ILE A 3 -21.04 8.93 -10.79
N ASP A 4 -20.00 9.74 -10.57
CA ASP A 4 -19.42 10.54 -11.63
C ASP A 4 -18.43 9.68 -12.42
N TRP A 5 -18.87 9.18 -13.57
CA TRP A 5 -18.07 8.28 -14.41
C TRP A 5 -16.81 8.95 -14.99
N LEU A 6 -16.81 10.28 -15.15
CA LEU A 6 -15.65 11.02 -15.65
C LEU A 6 -14.47 10.99 -14.66
N THR A 7 -14.77 10.94 -13.37
CA THR A 7 -13.75 10.84 -12.31
C THR A 7 -13.55 9.40 -11.84
N PHE A 8 -14.60 8.58 -11.86
CA PHE A 8 -14.56 7.19 -11.38
C PHE A 8 -13.71 6.28 -12.27
N ALA A 9 -13.87 6.35 -13.59
CA ALA A 9 -13.11 5.50 -14.50
C ALA A 9 -11.59 5.77 -14.44
N PRO A 10 -11.08 7.03 -14.46
CA PRO A 10 -9.69 7.31 -14.22
C PRO A 10 -9.20 6.84 -12.84
N ALA A 11 -10.01 6.98 -11.78
CA ALA A 11 -9.66 6.48 -10.46
C ALA A 11 -9.40 4.97 -10.47
N LEU A 12 -10.31 4.19 -11.08
CA LEU A 12 -10.14 2.74 -11.23
C LEU A 12 -8.90 2.39 -12.05
N CYS A 13 -8.66 3.05 -13.18
CA CYS A 13 -7.46 2.83 -13.98
C CYS A 13 -6.18 3.07 -13.16
N LEU A 14 -6.13 4.15 -12.40
CA LEU A 14 -4.99 4.47 -11.56
C LEU A 14 -4.80 3.45 -10.42
N LEU A 15 -5.87 2.98 -9.80
CA LEU A 15 -5.80 2.09 -8.65
C LEU A 15 -5.58 0.62 -9.04
N LEU A 16 -6.21 0.16 -10.11
CA LEU A 16 -6.20 -1.26 -10.48
C LEU A 16 -5.02 -1.67 -11.37
N LEU A 17 -4.27 -0.72 -11.97
CA LEU A 17 -3.12 -1.04 -12.81
C LEU A 17 -1.98 -1.64 -11.96
N PRO A 18 -1.59 -2.92 -12.16
CA PRO A 18 -0.55 -3.56 -11.36
C PRO A 18 0.85 -3.15 -11.84
N ILE A 19 1.52 -2.28 -11.09
CA ILE A 19 2.89 -1.85 -11.41
C ILE A 19 3.91 -2.97 -11.17
N GLY A 20 3.62 -3.93 -10.30
CA GLY A 20 4.49 -5.09 -10.03
C GLY A 20 4.95 -5.85 -11.27
N LEU A 21 4.20 -5.77 -12.38
CA LEU A 21 4.57 -6.36 -13.67
C LEU A 21 5.75 -5.65 -14.36
N PHE A 22 6.01 -4.39 -14.04
CA PHE A 22 7.02 -3.56 -14.69
C PHE A 22 8.34 -3.47 -13.92
N HIS A 23 8.40 -4.07 -12.72
CA HIS A 23 9.58 -4.02 -11.89
C HIS A 23 10.63 -5.08 -12.32
N GLY A 24 11.90 -4.66 -12.41
CA GLY A 24 13.03 -5.51 -12.80
C GLY A 24 13.68 -6.27 -11.64
N ASN A 25 14.48 -5.59 -10.83
CA ASN A 25 15.23 -6.18 -9.71
C ASN A 25 14.41 -6.20 -8.42
N LYS A 26 14.52 -7.28 -7.62
CA LYS A 26 13.66 -7.52 -6.47
C LYS A 26 14.45 -7.94 -5.24
N ILE A 27 14.08 -7.43 -4.07
CA ILE A 27 14.50 -7.94 -2.74
C ILE A 27 13.39 -8.83 -2.22
N ARG A 28 13.75 -10.00 -1.69
CA ARG A 28 12.82 -10.94 -1.09
C ARG A 28 12.83 -10.77 0.42
N PHE A 29 11.64 -10.69 1.02
CA PHE A 29 11.47 -10.69 2.48
C PHE A 29 10.61 -11.87 2.88
N ARG A 30 11.05 -12.60 3.89
CA ARG A 30 10.14 -13.51 4.59
C ARG A 30 9.34 -12.71 5.62
N ALA A 31 8.05 -13.01 5.73
CA ALA A 31 7.13 -12.27 6.61
C ALA A 31 7.58 -12.22 8.08
N ILE A 32 8.43 -13.15 8.50
CA ILE A 32 8.84 -13.37 9.89
C ILE A 32 10.37 -13.31 10.06
N SER A 33 11.18 -13.23 8.98
CA SER A 33 12.64 -13.25 9.12
C SER A 33 13.22 -11.86 9.23
N SER A 34 14.05 -11.70 10.27
CA SER A 34 14.70 -10.47 10.67
C SER A 34 16.03 -10.18 9.97
N ASP A 35 16.34 -10.84 8.86
CA ASP A 35 17.63 -10.68 8.17
C ASP A 35 17.73 -9.40 7.33
N TRP A 36 16.96 -8.39 7.70
CA TRP A 36 17.03 -7.12 7.01
C TRP A 36 18.05 -6.19 7.68
N ASP A 37 19.05 -5.78 6.90
CA ASP A 37 20.15 -4.89 7.36
C ASP A 37 19.70 -3.45 7.71
N GLY A 38 18.40 -3.19 7.77
CA GLY A 38 17.84 -1.90 8.19
C GLY A 38 17.98 -0.75 7.19
N HIS A 39 18.45 -1.00 5.97
CA HIS A 39 18.64 0.05 4.98
C HIS A 39 17.36 0.34 4.18
N TRP A 40 16.64 1.40 4.56
CA TRP A 40 15.46 1.91 3.83
C TRP A 40 15.83 2.71 2.57
N SER A 41 17.10 3.10 2.42
CA SER A 41 17.55 3.95 1.31
C SER A 41 17.21 3.41 -0.09
N PRO A 42 17.27 2.10 -0.39
CA PRO A 42 16.92 1.60 -1.71
C PRO A 42 15.46 1.82 -2.09
N ILE A 43 14.56 1.90 -1.11
CA ILE A 43 13.12 2.12 -1.31
C ILE A 43 12.86 3.50 -1.89
N PHE A 44 13.53 4.52 -1.35
CA PHE A 44 13.34 5.91 -1.74
C PHE A 44 14.08 6.31 -3.01
N THR A 45 15.05 5.51 -3.47
CA THR A 45 15.87 5.83 -4.65
C THR A 45 15.24 5.40 -5.97
N LEU A 46 14.25 4.51 -5.96
CA LEU A 46 13.59 4.04 -7.17
C LEU A 46 12.45 4.99 -7.58
N GLY A 47 12.62 5.70 -8.70
CA GLY A 47 11.61 6.64 -9.21
C GLY A 47 10.22 6.02 -9.42
N LEU A 48 10.15 4.73 -9.74
CA LEU A 48 8.88 4.00 -9.89
C LEU A 48 8.05 3.95 -8.61
N HIS A 49 8.66 3.95 -7.42
CA HIS A 49 7.91 4.01 -6.16
C HIS A 49 7.23 5.36 -5.96
N TRP A 50 7.86 6.45 -6.39
CA TRP A 50 7.26 7.78 -6.33
C TRP A 50 6.11 7.94 -7.31
N ILE A 51 6.23 7.33 -8.51
CA ILE A 51 5.13 7.27 -9.49
C ILE A 51 3.98 6.46 -8.92
N ASP A 52 4.27 5.31 -8.30
CA ASP A 52 3.25 4.44 -7.69
C ASP A 52 2.55 5.12 -6.52
N LEU A 53 3.30 5.83 -5.68
CA LEU A 53 2.75 6.65 -4.59
C LEU A 53 1.83 7.75 -5.12
N GLY A 54 2.30 8.53 -6.09
CA GLY A 54 1.53 9.62 -6.68
C GLY A 54 0.26 9.14 -7.39
N ARG A 55 0.37 8.04 -8.13
CA ARG A 55 -0.74 7.37 -8.82
C ARG A 55 -1.81 6.89 -7.82
N ALA A 56 -1.38 6.24 -6.73
CA ALA A 56 -2.30 5.74 -5.73
C ALA A 56 -2.97 6.87 -4.94
N ALA A 57 -2.22 7.94 -4.62
CA ALA A 57 -2.77 9.13 -3.96
C ALA A 57 -3.81 9.82 -4.85
N LEU A 58 -3.49 10.05 -6.11
CA LEU A 58 -4.42 10.66 -7.07
C LEU A 58 -5.64 9.76 -7.30
N GLY A 59 -5.44 8.46 -7.48
CA GLY A 59 -6.52 7.49 -7.66
C GLY A 59 -7.46 7.40 -6.47
N GLY A 60 -6.91 7.40 -5.25
CA GLY A 60 -7.69 7.41 -4.01
C GLY A 60 -8.49 8.70 -3.84
N TRP A 61 -7.88 9.85 -4.10
CA TRP A 61 -8.56 11.14 -4.07
C TRP A 61 -9.69 11.23 -5.10
N LEU A 62 -9.45 10.82 -6.35
CA LEU A 62 -10.48 10.79 -7.40
C LEU A 62 -11.62 9.83 -7.06
N LEU A 63 -11.32 8.69 -6.42
CA LEU A 63 -12.34 7.72 -5.99
C LEU A 63 -13.35 8.36 -5.02
N ILE A 64 -12.86 9.11 -4.03
CA ILE A 64 -13.72 9.80 -3.06
C ILE A 64 -14.54 10.90 -3.75
N GLN A 65 -13.95 11.64 -4.69
CA GLN A 65 -14.66 12.68 -5.42
C GLN A 65 -15.73 12.10 -6.37
N ALA A 66 -15.47 10.92 -6.94
CA ALA A 66 -16.36 10.26 -7.89
C ALA A 66 -17.63 9.69 -7.25
N LEU A 67 -17.57 9.35 -5.96
CA LEU A 67 -18.66 8.70 -5.23
C LEU A 67 -19.33 9.68 -4.28
N THR A 68 -20.43 10.23 -4.69
CA THR A 68 -21.21 11.18 -3.88
C THR A 68 -22.59 10.63 -3.56
N HIS A 69 -23.20 11.17 -2.54
CA HIS A 69 -24.59 10.91 -2.19
C HIS A 69 -25.41 12.16 -2.46
N ALA A 70 -26.64 11.95 -2.95
CA ALA A 70 -27.57 13.06 -3.17
C ALA A 70 -27.84 13.78 -1.86
N PRO A 71 -27.93 15.13 -1.85
CA PRO A 71 -28.28 15.88 -0.67
C PRO A 71 -29.61 15.40 -0.07
N GLY A 72 -29.67 15.23 1.24
CA GLY A 72 -30.89 14.82 1.95
C GLY A 72 -31.16 13.31 2.03
N VAL A 73 -30.31 12.47 1.42
CA VAL A 73 -30.44 11.01 1.55
C VAL A 73 -29.62 10.53 2.75
N ALA A 74 -30.33 10.16 3.83
CA ALA A 74 -29.71 9.65 5.06
C ALA A 74 -29.68 8.11 5.08
N GLY A 75 -28.76 7.53 5.87
CA GLY A 75 -28.76 6.12 6.21
C GLY A 75 -28.13 5.19 5.16
N PHE A 76 -28.89 4.24 4.63
CA PHE A 76 -28.38 3.12 3.82
C PHE A 76 -27.54 3.53 2.61
N MET A 77 -27.86 4.61 1.93
CA MET A 77 -27.10 5.07 0.76
C MET A 77 -25.69 5.62 1.12
N ARG A 78 -25.52 6.12 2.32
CA ARG A 78 -24.19 6.51 2.80
C ARG A 78 -23.29 5.29 2.99
N TYR A 79 -23.86 4.22 3.54
CA TYR A 79 -23.11 2.95 3.70
C TYR A 79 -22.78 2.32 2.36
N SER A 80 -23.61 2.45 1.33
CA SER A 80 -23.29 1.94 0.00
C SER A 80 -22.11 2.66 -0.65
N VAL A 81 -21.97 3.98 -0.48
CA VAL A 81 -20.81 4.74 -0.97
C VAL A 81 -19.54 4.25 -0.26
N LEU A 82 -19.55 4.25 1.07
CA LEU A 82 -18.41 3.81 1.88
C LEU A 82 -18.03 2.35 1.59
N GLY A 83 -19.03 1.48 1.40
CA GLY A 83 -18.81 0.08 1.04
C GLY A 83 -18.16 -0.07 -0.33
N THR A 84 -18.55 0.74 -1.31
CA THR A 84 -17.96 0.74 -2.66
C THR A 84 -16.53 1.24 -2.62
N GLU A 85 -16.26 2.36 -1.93
CA GLU A 85 -14.91 2.88 -1.73
C GLU A 85 -13.99 1.83 -1.09
N GLY A 86 -14.45 1.21 0.00
CA GLY A 86 -13.70 0.16 0.69
C GLY A 86 -13.48 -1.08 -0.16
N ALA A 87 -14.49 -1.52 -0.92
CA ALA A 87 -14.35 -2.66 -1.82
C ALA A 87 -13.31 -2.39 -2.92
N VAL A 88 -13.34 -1.20 -3.54
CA VAL A 88 -12.33 -0.81 -4.53
C VAL A 88 -10.93 -0.80 -3.92
N MET A 89 -10.76 -0.27 -2.70
CA MET A 89 -9.47 -0.26 -2.01
C MET A 89 -8.96 -1.67 -1.71
N VAL A 90 -9.82 -2.56 -1.21
CA VAL A 90 -9.45 -3.97 -0.94
C VAL A 90 -9.00 -4.66 -2.22
N ILE A 91 -9.77 -4.51 -3.30
CA ILE A 91 -9.44 -5.09 -4.61
C ILE A 91 -8.14 -4.50 -5.13
N ALA A 92 -7.95 -3.19 -5.06
CA ALA A 92 -6.74 -2.52 -5.54
C ALA A 92 -5.49 -3.00 -4.79
N VAL A 93 -5.50 -3.03 -3.45
CA VAL A 93 -4.39 -3.54 -2.64
C VAL A 93 -4.15 -5.02 -2.92
N GLY A 94 -5.21 -5.82 -3.04
CA GLY A 94 -5.11 -7.24 -3.40
C GLY A 94 -4.43 -7.43 -4.76
N LEU A 95 -4.88 -6.73 -5.80
CA LEU A 95 -4.28 -6.82 -7.13
C LEU A 95 -2.79 -6.43 -7.12
N GLN A 96 -2.43 -5.35 -6.42
CA GLN A 96 -1.02 -4.95 -6.29
C GLN A 96 -0.18 -6.00 -5.55
N THR A 97 -0.78 -6.73 -4.60
CA THR A 97 -0.08 -7.76 -3.83
C THR A 97 0.08 -9.06 -4.61
N PHE A 98 -0.98 -9.50 -5.31
CA PHE A 98 -1.03 -10.83 -5.92
C PHE A 98 -0.48 -10.88 -7.34
N ILE A 99 -0.56 -9.79 -8.10
CA ILE A 99 -0.04 -9.77 -9.46
C ILE A 99 1.47 -9.53 -9.42
N CYS A 100 2.22 -10.62 -9.37
CA CYS A 100 3.68 -10.65 -9.44
C CYS A 100 4.12 -11.59 -10.58
N LYS A 101 5.30 -11.29 -11.18
CA LYS A 101 5.88 -12.13 -12.25
C LYS A 101 6.34 -13.50 -11.76
N GLU A 102 6.60 -13.64 -10.47
CA GLU A 102 7.09 -14.87 -9.87
C GLU A 102 5.93 -15.64 -9.24
N GLU A 103 5.76 -16.91 -9.62
CA GLU A 103 4.61 -17.73 -9.21
C GLU A 103 4.51 -17.94 -7.68
N ASP A 104 5.67 -17.95 -6.98
CA ASP A 104 5.73 -18.20 -5.53
C ASP A 104 5.93 -16.96 -4.68
N SER A 105 5.79 -15.75 -5.25
CA SER A 105 6.01 -14.51 -4.53
C SER A 105 4.79 -13.59 -4.58
N ALA A 106 4.67 -12.73 -3.57
CA ALA A 106 3.71 -11.65 -3.52
C ALA A 106 4.43 -10.31 -3.46
N HIS A 107 3.91 -9.30 -4.15
CA HIS A 107 4.51 -7.97 -4.13
C HIS A 107 4.13 -7.22 -2.85
N ALA A 108 5.11 -6.55 -2.21
CA ALA A 108 4.87 -5.70 -1.06
C ALA A 108 4.59 -4.25 -1.52
N PRO A 109 3.33 -3.80 -1.60
CA PRO A 109 2.96 -2.54 -2.22
C PRO A 109 3.09 -1.33 -1.28
N PHE A 110 4.27 -1.12 -0.66
CA PHE A 110 4.49 -0.05 0.32
C PHE A 110 4.14 1.35 -0.20
N ALA A 111 4.67 1.71 -1.37
CA ALA A 111 4.46 3.04 -1.95
C ALA A 111 3.00 3.24 -2.36
N PHE A 112 2.38 2.19 -2.93
CA PHE A 112 0.97 2.21 -3.31
C PHE A 112 0.05 2.42 -2.10
N VAL A 113 0.24 1.62 -1.04
CA VAL A 113 -0.56 1.71 0.18
C VAL A 113 -0.38 3.07 0.86
N THR A 114 0.87 3.57 0.92
CA THR A 114 1.16 4.91 1.46
C THR A 114 0.44 6.00 0.66
N GLY A 115 0.52 5.93 -0.67
CA GLY A 115 -0.17 6.87 -1.56
C GLY A 115 -1.68 6.81 -1.41
N LEU A 116 -2.25 5.60 -1.37
CA LEU A 116 -3.69 5.40 -1.18
C LEU A 116 -4.18 6.05 0.12
N VAL A 117 -3.46 5.86 1.22
CA VAL A 117 -3.78 6.48 2.51
C VAL A 117 -3.73 8.00 2.42
N LEU A 118 -2.72 8.57 1.76
CA LEU A 118 -2.61 10.02 1.56
C LEU A 118 -3.74 10.60 0.70
N GLY A 119 -4.27 9.82 -0.25
CA GLY A 119 -5.36 10.26 -1.12
C GLY A 119 -6.75 10.13 -0.50
N VAL A 120 -6.93 9.16 0.40
CA VAL A 120 -8.25 8.79 0.94
C VAL A 120 -8.53 9.42 2.31
N TYR A 121 -7.51 9.49 3.17
CA TYR A 121 -7.69 9.93 4.56
C TYR A 121 -7.33 11.41 4.75
N PRO A 122 -7.89 12.08 5.77
CA PRO A 122 -7.49 13.43 6.13
C PRO A 122 -5.97 13.52 6.35
N PRO A 123 -5.30 14.59 5.88
CA PRO A 123 -3.83 14.70 5.89
C PRO A 123 -3.19 14.49 7.27
N ILE A 124 -3.86 14.94 8.34
CA ILE A 124 -3.38 14.74 9.71
C ILE A 124 -3.39 13.26 10.09
N VAL A 125 -4.52 12.57 9.86
CA VAL A 125 -4.67 11.14 10.17
C VAL A 125 -3.68 10.33 9.34
N ALA A 126 -3.62 10.58 8.02
CA ALA A 126 -2.71 9.91 7.11
C ALA A 126 -1.25 10.12 7.52
N GLY A 127 -0.82 11.37 7.70
CA GLY A 127 0.57 11.72 8.01
C GLY A 127 1.06 11.10 9.31
N PHE A 128 0.32 11.25 10.42
CA PHE A 128 0.70 10.64 11.68
C PHE A 128 0.74 9.12 11.62
N SER A 129 -0.26 8.50 10.98
CA SER A 129 -0.31 7.04 10.86
C SER A 129 0.87 6.50 10.05
N ILE A 130 1.22 7.14 8.93
CA ILE A 130 2.35 6.73 8.08
C ILE A 130 3.68 6.86 8.84
N VAL A 131 3.93 8.01 9.47
CA VAL A 131 5.19 8.25 10.20
C VAL A 131 5.37 7.25 11.34
N LEU A 132 4.33 7.02 12.13
CA LEU A 132 4.38 6.06 13.24
C LEU A 132 4.51 4.61 12.74
N ALA A 133 3.82 4.24 11.64
CA ALA A 133 3.93 2.91 11.06
C ALA A 133 5.36 2.64 10.52
N ILE A 134 5.98 3.62 9.88
CA ILE A 134 7.37 3.53 9.44
C ILE A 134 8.30 3.38 10.66
N ALA A 135 8.09 4.18 11.71
CA ALA A 135 8.91 4.12 12.94
C ALA A 135 8.79 2.74 13.61
N LEU A 136 7.58 2.17 13.69
CA LEU A 136 7.35 0.84 14.25
C LEU A 136 7.99 -0.27 13.39
N ALA A 137 7.85 -0.20 12.07
CA ALA A 137 8.46 -1.16 11.17
C ALA A 137 10.00 -1.10 11.20
N ALA A 138 10.56 0.12 11.29
CA ALA A 138 12.01 0.33 11.42
C ALA A 138 12.52 -0.16 12.79
N GLY A 139 11.82 0.16 13.87
CA GLY A 139 12.20 -0.25 15.22
C GLY A 139 12.13 -1.75 15.45
N SER A 140 11.12 -2.42 14.88
CA SER A 140 10.98 -3.88 14.93
C SER A 140 11.93 -4.61 13.98
N ARG A 141 12.56 -3.93 13.04
CA ARG A 141 13.35 -4.51 11.93
C ARG A 141 12.56 -5.46 11.03
N VAL A 142 11.24 -5.40 11.07
CA VAL A 142 10.33 -6.22 10.27
C VAL A 142 9.56 -5.30 9.30
N PRO A 143 9.99 -5.18 8.04
CA PRO A 143 9.35 -4.26 7.09
C PRO A 143 7.86 -4.53 6.90
N VAL A 144 7.47 -5.80 6.91
CA VAL A 144 6.08 -6.24 6.72
C VAL A 144 5.16 -5.75 7.84
N ALA A 145 5.71 -5.48 9.04
CA ALA A 145 4.95 -4.90 10.16
C ALA A 145 4.36 -3.51 9.85
N TYR A 146 4.87 -2.85 8.80
CA TYR A 146 4.31 -1.59 8.32
C TYR A 146 2.80 -1.68 8.03
N PHE A 147 2.34 -2.73 7.35
CA PHE A 147 0.94 -2.87 6.94
C PHE A 147 -0.02 -2.98 8.14
N PRO A 148 0.14 -3.93 9.07
CA PRO A 148 -0.73 -4.02 10.23
C PRO A 148 -0.59 -2.81 11.14
N ALA A 149 0.62 -2.26 11.33
CA ALA A 149 0.82 -1.05 12.11
C ALA A 149 0.07 0.14 11.52
N LEU A 150 0.18 0.36 10.20
CA LEU A 150 -0.53 1.43 9.51
C LEU A 150 -2.04 1.26 9.64
N GLY A 151 -2.57 0.05 9.46
CA GLY A 151 -3.99 -0.23 9.60
C GLY A 151 -4.51 0.05 11.02
N LEU A 152 -3.80 -0.41 12.04
CA LEU A 152 -4.16 -0.17 13.45
C LEU A 152 -4.08 1.32 13.83
N LEU A 153 -3.06 2.02 13.35
CA LEU A 153 -2.89 3.45 13.60
C LEU A 153 -3.96 4.28 12.90
N LEU A 154 -4.31 3.96 11.64
CA LEU A 154 -5.41 4.60 10.93
C LEU A 154 -6.74 4.40 11.68
N ALA A 155 -7.01 3.19 12.17
CA ALA A 155 -8.20 2.92 12.96
C ALA A 155 -8.21 3.70 14.27
N GLY A 156 -7.11 3.68 15.04
CA GLY A 156 -7.01 4.36 16.34
C GLY A 156 -7.01 5.88 16.22
N ILE A 157 -6.13 6.43 15.40
CA ILE A 157 -6.00 7.89 15.20
C ILE A 157 -7.25 8.42 14.49
N GLY A 158 -7.71 7.73 13.44
CA GLY A 158 -8.90 8.13 12.70
C GLY A 158 -10.15 8.12 13.59
N PHE A 159 -10.31 7.12 14.45
CA PHE A 159 -11.40 7.11 15.41
C PHE A 159 -11.32 8.29 16.38
N GLY A 160 -10.13 8.64 16.86
CA GLY A 160 -9.90 9.78 17.75
C GLY A 160 -10.26 11.12 17.12
N PHE A 161 -9.95 11.32 15.83
CA PHE A 161 -10.21 12.59 15.13
C PHE A 161 -11.60 12.69 14.50
N GLU A 162 -12.07 11.60 13.86
CA GLU A 162 -13.31 11.58 13.06
C GLU A 162 -14.50 10.96 13.80
N GLY A 163 -14.23 10.26 14.90
CA GLY A 163 -15.22 9.56 15.70
C GLY A 163 -15.95 8.46 14.92
N LYS A 164 -17.17 8.14 15.37
CA LYS A 164 -17.98 7.04 14.82
C LYS A 164 -18.37 7.21 13.35
N LYS A 165 -18.27 8.41 12.79
CA LYS A 165 -18.71 8.70 11.42
C LYS A 165 -17.83 8.06 10.35
N ALA A 166 -16.56 7.82 10.67
CA ALA A 166 -15.59 7.23 9.74
C ALA A 166 -15.33 5.73 9.97
N LEU A 167 -16.00 5.11 10.95
CA LEU A 167 -15.71 3.73 11.38
C LEU A 167 -15.74 2.71 10.22
N ILE A 168 -16.67 2.82 9.29
CA ILE A 168 -16.79 1.86 8.18
C ILE A 168 -15.62 2.03 7.22
N LEU A 169 -15.32 3.27 6.81
CA LEU A 169 -14.19 3.55 5.92
C LEU A 169 -12.86 3.16 6.57
N LEU A 170 -12.69 3.47 7.85
CA LEU A 170 -11.51 3.08 8.63
C LEU A 170 -11.40 1.56 8.76
N GLY A 171 -12.49 0.86 9.04
CA GLY A 171 -12.52 -0.59 9.12
C GLY A 171 -12.16 -1.27 7.80
N LEU A 172 -12.79 -0.85 6.69
CA LEU A 172 -12.50 -1.37 5.36
C LEU A 172 -11.09 -1.03 4.89
N GLY A 173 -10.64 0.20 5.13
CA GLY A 173 -9.28 0.62 4.83
C GLY A 173 -8.25 -0.20 5.63
N THR A 174 -8.49 -0.42 6.92
CA THR A 174 -7.66 -1.27 7.77
C THR A 174 -7.59 -2.70 7.23
N CYS A 175 -8.73 -3.29 6.86
CA CYS A 175 -8.76 -4.62 6.24
C CYS A 175 -7.94 -4.66 4.95
N ALA A 176 -8.08 -3.66 4.07
CA ALA A 176 -7.31 -3.59 2.83
C ALA A 176 -5.80 -3.52 3.08
N LEU A 177 -5.37 -2.79 4.10
CA LEU A 177 -3.95 -2.64 4.47
C LEU A 177 -3.39 -3.91 5.13
N VAL A 178 -4.20 -4.60 5.92
CA VAL A 178 -3.79 -5.84 6.60
C VAL A 178 -3.76 -7.04 5.65
N VAL A 179 -4.50 -7.01 4.53
CA VAL A 179 -4.57 -8.11 3.55
C VAL A 179 -3.18 -8.60 3.10
N PRO A 180 -2.21 -7.75 2.70
CA PRO A 180 -0.88 -8.22 2.30
C PRO A 180 -0.16 -8.99 3.41
N TRP A 181 -0.32 -8.56 4.66
CA TRP A 181 0.31 -9.20 5.81
C TRP A 181 -0.34 -10.53 6.16
N LEU A 182 -1.68 -10.59 6.23
CA LEU A 182 -2.42 -11.83 6.48
C LEU A 182 -2.12 -12.88 5.42
N PHE A 183 -2.02 -12.46 4.15
CA PHE A 183 -1.72 -13.38 3.07
C PHE A 183 -0.37 -14.06 3.23
N THR A 184 0.66 -13.34 3.67
CA THR A 184 2.00 -13.91 3.88
C THR A 184 2.06 -14.86 5.08
N ILE A 185 1.14 -14.73 6.04
CA ILE A 185 1.01 -15.67 7.16
C ILE A 185 0.27 -16.93 6.72
N MET A 186 -0.81 -16.77 5.95
CA MET A 186 -1.66 -17.90 5.52
C MET A 186 -1.01 -18.75 4.43
N PHE A 187 -0.24 -18.12 3.56
CA PHE A 187 0.46 -18.81 2.47
C PHE A 187 1.97 -18.61 2.67
N PRO A 188 2.78 -19.68 2.60
CA PRO A 188 4.23 -19.61 2.80
C PRO A 188 4.94 -18.96 1.59
N ARG A 189 4.44 -17.80 1.13
CA ARG A 189 5.00 -17.03 0.01
C ARG A 189 5.87 -15.90 0.53
N GLU A 190 6.94 -15.61 -0.20
CA GLU A 190 7.83 -14.50 0.11
C GLU A 190 7.25 -13.20 -0.43
N LEU A 191 7.25 -12.14 0.39
CA LEU A 191 6.98 -10.79 -0.08
C LEU A 191 8.20 -10.25 -0.81
N VAL A 192 7.98 -9.82 -2.04
CA VAL A 192 9.02 -9.29 -2.92
C VAL A 192 8.87 -7.78 -3.02
N PHE A 193 9.98 -7.11 -2.85
CA PHE A 193 10.07 -5.67 -3.00
C PHE A 193 11.05 -5.32 -4.12
N SER A 194 10.67 -4.40 -4.99
CA SER A 194 11.53 -3.97 -6.10
C SER A 194 12.51 -2.91 -5.65
N TYR A 195 13.78 -3.07 -5.99
CA TYR A 195 14.82 -2.08 -5.74
C TYR A 195 15.72 -1.90 -6.96
N ARG A 196 16.42 -0.79 -7.00
CA ARG A 196 17.47 -0.56 -7.98
C ARG A 196 18.77 -1.17 -7.46
N ALA A 197 19.18 -2.32 -8.00
CA ALA A 197 20.49 -2.86 -7.70
C ALA A 197 21.55 -1.82 -8.06
N ARG A 198 22.44 -1.52 -7.10
CA ARG A 198 23.59 -0.68 -7.37
C ARG A 198 24.57 -1.55 -8.15
N GLN A 199 24.59 -1.40 -9.46
CA GLN A 199 25.40 -2.17 -10.40
C GLN A 199 26.91 -2.24 -10.03
N ARG A 200 27.36 -1.33 -9.16
CA ARG A 200 28.76 -1.27 -8.69
C ARG A 200 29.22 -2.46 -7.85
N SER A 201 28.34 -3.23 -7.21
CA SER A 201 28.75 -4.39 -6.42
C SER A 201 29.08 -5.61 -7.27
N LEU A 202 28.36 -5.79 -8.36
CA LEU A 202 28.58 -6.89 -9.30
C LEU A 202 29.85 -6.68 -10.13
N ASP A 203 30.13 -5.43 -10.51
CA ASP A 203 31.35 -5.10 -11.24
C ASP A 203 32.61 -5.24 -10.34
N ALA A 204 32.48 -4.97 -9.03
CA ALA A 204 33.56 -5.16 -8.07
C ALA A 204 33.82 -6.64 -7.75
N GLU A 205 32.77 -7.47 -7.71
CA GLU A 205 32.88 -8.91 -7.45
C GLU A 205 33.45 -9.65 -8.66
N ASN A 206 33.12 -9.21 -9.87
CA ASN A 206 33.68 -9.73 -11.12
C ASN A 206 35.10 -9.22 -11.41
N ALA A 207 35.55 -8.15 -10.74
CA ALA A 207 36.92 -7.62 -10.87
C ALA A 207 37.93 -8.31 -9.97
N LEU A 208 37.50 -9.18 -9.03
CA LEU A 208 38.44 -9.93 -8.18
C LEU A 208 39.00 -11.10 -8.98
N PRO A 209 40.35 -11.26 -9.06
CA PRO A 209 40.98 -12.39 -9.72
C PRO A 209 40.56 -13.71 -9.04
N PRO A 210 40.42 -14.81 -9.80
CA PRO A 210 40.02 -16.08 -9.23
C PRO A 210 41.02 -16.47 -8.11
N ARG A 211 40.49 -16.70 -6.92
CA ARG A 211 41.29 -17.21 -5.79
C ARG A 211 41.91 -18.54 -6.20
N ARG A 212 43.24 -18.54 -6.34
CA ARG A 212 44.05 -19.75 -6.53
C ARG A 212 44.13 -20.54 -5.24
#